data_8cfd54345834670c4e99f7d2801427e0
#
_entry.id   8cfd54345834670c4e99f7d2801427e0
#
_cell.length_a   1.000
_cell.length_b   1.000
_cell.length_c   1.000
_cell.angle_alpha   90.00
_cell.angle_beta   90.00
_cell.angle_gamma   90.00
#
_symmetry.space_group_name_H-M   'P 1'
#
loop_
_entity.id
_entity.type
_entity.pdbx_description
1 polymer ?
#
loop_
_entity_poly.entity_id
_entity_poly.type
_entity_poly.pdbx_seq_one_letter_code
_entity_poly.pdbx_strand_id
1 'polypeptide(L)'
;EPLIVSCWGSLGAREMNKKIAQFMKCECEDNTPFHHIHATGSFGWRWMPDYVREQGVDLAAQPRIEMREYIYDMPQVLAAADLIICRAGAATIAEVCASGTPCIMVPSPNVTGNHQEKNARVLERSGAAAVVREADCDGKSLYETAKSILSDAGRMRAMRASARDMAVVDAAERIYQTALDLAKH
;
A
#
# COMPACT_ATOMS: atom_id res chain seq x y z
N GLU A 1 3.95 -11.92 -14.04
CA GLU A 1 4.81 -10.93 -13.40
C GLU A 1 4.06 -10.31 -12.23
N PRO A 2 4.67 -10.12 -11.05
CA PRO A 2 3.99 -9.56 -9.89
C PRO A 2 3.55 -8.12 -10.10
N LEU A 3 2.39 -7.74 -9.52
CA LEU A 3 1.89 -6.38 -9.50
C LEU A 3 2.07 -5.77 -8.11
N ILE A 4 2.85 -4.69 -8.03
CA ILE A 4 2.98 -3.83 -6.85
C ILE A 4 2.02 -2.64 -7.01
N VAL A 5 1.34 -2.30 -5.93
CA VAL A 5 0.55 -1.06 -5.84
C VAL A 5 1.10 -0.22 -4.71
N SER A 6 1.32 1.07 -4.92
CA SER A 6 1.71 1.97 -3.84
C SER A 6 0.84 3.22 -3.80
N CYS A 7 0.37 3.60 -2.61
CA CYS A 7 -0.50 4.76 -2.44
C CYS A 7 -0.47 5.32 -1.01
N TRP A 8 -0.75 6.63 -0.90
CA TRP A 8 -0.63 7.38 0.36
C TRP A 8 -1.91 8.16 0.69
N GLY A 9 -3.07 7.68 0.22
CA GLY A 9 -4.35 8.36 0.33
C GLY A 9 -4.57 9.40 -0.76
N SER A 10 -5.74 10.06 -0.76
CA SER A 10 -6.20 10.96 -1.83
C SER A 10 -5.32 12.20 -2.04
N LEU A 11 -4.72 12.72 -0.98
CA LEU A 11 -3.83 13.88 -1.07
C LEU A 11 -2.38 13.49 -1.38
N GLY A 12 -2.01 12.23 -1.12
CA GLY A 12 -0.64 11.75 -1.17
C GLY A 12 0.18 12.14 0.07
N ALA A 13 1.46 11.74 0.07
CA ALA A 13 2.41 12.09 1.11
C ALA A 13 3.76 12.42 0.47
N ARG A 14 4.19 13.68 0.55
CA ARG A 14 5.36 14.20 -0.18
C ARG A 14 6.63 13.38 0.05
N GLU A 15 6.96 13.12 1.32
CA GLU A 15 8.18 12.37 1.65
C GLU A 15 8.10 10.90 1.19
N MET A 16 6.92 10.31 1.25
CA MET A 16 6.74 8.94 0.75
C MET A 16 6.80 8.88 -0.79
N ASN A 17 6.25 9.87 -1.48
CA ASN A 17 6.38 9.96 -2.94
C ASN A 17 7.85 10.06 -3.38
N LYS A 18 8.68 10.82 -2.64
CA LYS A 18 10.14 10.86 -2.90
C LYS A 18 10.80 9.49 -2.69
N LYS A 19 10.40 8.76 -1.65
CA LYS A 19 10.91 7.39 -1.40
C LYS A 19 10.47 6.43 -2.50
N ILE A 20 9.24 6.57 -3.02
CA ILE A 20 8.79 5.75 -4.16
C ILE A 20 9.54 6.11 -5.45
N ALA A 21 9.91 7.36 -5.67
CA ALA A 21 10.78 7.70 -6.81
C ALA A 21 12.15 6.99 -6.72
N GLN A 22 12.73 6.88 -5.52
CA GLN A 22 13.95 6.08 -5.30
C GLN A 22 13.70 4.58 -5.47
N PHE A 23 12.54 4.08 -5.04
CA PHE A 23 12.10 2.70 -5.26
C PHE A 23 12.04 2.39 -6.77
N MET A 24 11.38 3.25 -7.56
CA MET A 24 11.28 3.13 -9.02
C MET A 24 12.67 3.11 -9.68
N LYS A 25 13.61 3.89 -9.16
CA LYS A 25 14.99 3.86 -9.63
C LYS A 25 15.62 2.47 -9.41
N CYS A 26 15.44 1.86 -8.24
CA CYS A 26 15.93 0.50 -7.98
C CYS A 26 15.25 -0.54 -8.90
N GLU A 27 13.95 -0.40 -9.19
CA GLU A 27 13.26 -1.26 -10.16
C GLU A 27 13.91 -1.20 -11.55
N CYS A 28 14.28 0.01 -12.00
CA CYS A 28 14.94 0.21 -13.28
C CYS A 28 16.37 -0.35 -13.30
N GLU A 29 17.14 -0.11 -12.23
CA GLU A 29 18.53 -0.57 -12.11
C GLU A 29 18.63 -2.09 -12.06
N ASP A 30 17.75 -2.75 -11.34
CA ASP A 30 17.67 -4.21 -11.24
C ASP A 30 16.97 -4.88 -12.43
N ASN A 31 16.31 -4.10 -13.31
CA ASN A 31 15.46 -4.60 -14.39
C ASN A 31 14.48 -5.66 -13.90
N THR A 32 13.82 -5.39 -12.76
CA THR A 32 12.91 -6.36 -12.14
C THR A 32 11.66 -6.60 -12.98
N PRO A 33 11.12 -7.83 -12.99
CA PRO A 33 9.92 -8.16 -13.74
C PRO A 33 8.63 -7.76 -12.98
N PHE A 34 8.64 -6.67 -12.22
CA PHE A 34 7.46 -6.18 -11.51
C PHE A 34 6.68 -5.19 -12.38
N HIS A 35 5.36 -5.25 -12.29
CA HIS A 35 4.51 -4.13 -12.65
C HIS A 35 4.26 -3.29 -11.41
N HIS A 36 4.34 -1.97 -11.53
CA HIS A 36 4.15 -1.07 -10.42
C HIS A 36 3.15 0.04 -10.77
N ILE A 37 2.02 0.10 -10.06
CA ILE A 37 1.06 1.19 -10.14
C ILE A 37 1.25 2.06 -8.90
N HIS A 38 1.61 3.34 -9.10
CA HIS A 38 1.76 4.31 -8.01
C HIS A 38 0.73 5.43 -8.09
N ALA A 39 -0.06 5.60 -7.02
CA ALA A 39 -0.94 6.76 -6.85
C ALA A 39 -0.24 7.85 -6.04
N THR A 40 0.06 8.96 -6.70
CA THR A 40 0.80 10.08 -6.10
C THR A 40 -0.04 10.92 -5.13
N GLY A 41 -1.37 10.87 -5.27
CA GLY A 41 -2.29 11.82 -4.67
C GLY A 41 -2.30 13.17 -5.41
N SER A 42 -3.34 13.97 -5.17
CA SER A 42 -3.56 15.23 -5.91
C SER A 42 -2.43 16.26 -5.75
N PHE A 43 -1.79 16.32 -4.58
CA PHE A 43 -0.64 17.21 -4.39
C PHE A 43 0.64 16.63 -5.01
N GLY A 44 0.79 15.31 -5.04
CA GLY A 44 1.94 14.62 -5.62
C GLY A 44 1.96 14.74 -7.14
N TRP A 45 0.81 14.62 -7.80
CA TRP A 45 0.68 14.63 -9.25
C TRP A 45 1.31 15.86 -9.94
N ARG A 46 1.33 16.99 -9.26
CA ARG A 46 1.83 18.26 -9.80
C ARG A 46 3.35 18.34 -9.94
N TRP A 47 4.10 17.54 -9.18
CA TRP A 47 5.56 17.66 -9.11
C TRP A 47 6.31 16.33 -9.26
N MET A 48 5.67 15.21 -8.91
CA MET A 48 6.35 13.91 -8.89
C MET A 48 6.81 13.43 -10.27
N PRO A 49 6.10 13.64 -11.39
CA PRO A 49 6.59 13.26 -12.71
C PRO A 49 7.94 13.89 -13.07
N ASP A 50 8.11 15.18 -12.77
CA ASP A 50 9.38 15.85 -13.00
C ASP A 50 10.47 15.36 -12.03
N TYR A 51 10.12 15.19 -10.76
CA TYR A 51 11.05 14.68 -9.75
C TYR A 51 11.56 13.27 -10.09
N VAL A 52 10.70 12.36 -10.54
CA VAL A 52 11.07 10.99 -10.97
C VAL A 52 12.07 11.07 -12.14
N ARG A 53 11.85 11.97 -13.10
CA ARG A 53 12.77 12.20 -14.21
C ARG A 53 14.13 12.75 -13.72
N GLU A 54 14.14 13.67 -12.76
CA GLU A 54 15.34 14.19 -12.12
C GLU A 54 16.14 13.10 -11.38
N GLN A 55 15.46 12.06 -10.86
CA GLN A 55 16.12 10.89 -10.27
C GLN A 55 16.70 9.91 -11.31
N GLY A 56 16.55 10.21 -12.61
CA GLY A 56 17.06 9.39 -13.71
C GLY A 56 16.14 8.28 -14.18
N VAL A 57 14.85 8.33 -13.82
CA VAL A 57 13.83 7.36 -14.26
C VAL A 57 13.03 7.98 -15.41
N ASP A 58 13.16 7.41 -16.61
CA ASP A 58 12.34 7.76 -17.76
C ASP A 58 11.12 6.83 -17.83
N LEU A 59 9.97 7.30 -17.35
CA LEU A 59 8.72 6.52 -17.33
C LEU A 59 8.24 6.14 -18.74
N ALA A 60 8.57 6.93 -19.76
CA ALA A 60 8.20 6.58 -21.13
C ALA A 60 8.96 5.35 -21.65
N ALA A 61 10.16 5.11 -21.12
CA ALA A 61 10.97 3.94 -21.42
C ALA A 61 10.68 2.76 -20.46
N GLN A 62 9.83 2.94 -19.45
CA GLN A 62 9.51 1.95 -18.40
C GLN A 62 8.03 1.54 -18.42
N PRO A 63 7.58 0.72 -19.38
CA PRO A 63 6.15 0.39 -19.54
C PRO A 63 5.56 -0.40 -18.36
N ARG A 64 6.40 -0.90 -17.45
CA ARG A 64 5.97 -1.60 -16.24
C ARG A 64 5.66 -0.67 -15.06
N ILE A 65 6.05 0.61 -15.13
CA ILE A 65 5.83 1.59 -14.06
C ILE A 65 4.77 2.57 -14.53
N GLU A 66 3.63 2.57 -13.86
CA GLU A 66 2.50 3.45 -14.14
C GLU A 66 2.30 4.41 -12.96
N MET A 67 2.34 5.71 -13.22
CA MET A 67 1.95 6.73 -12.25
C MET A 67 0.54 7.22 -12.52
N ARG A 68 -0.28 7.30 -11.47
CA ARG A 68 -1.63 7.86 -11.47
C ARG A 68 -1.75 8.96 -10.44
N GLU A 69 -2.60 9.95 -10.68
CA GLU A 69 -2.99 10.88 -9.63
C GLU A 69 -3.77 10.15 -8.54
N TYR A 70 -4.74 9.33 -8.95
CA TYR A 70 -5.63 8.57 -8.08
C TYR A 70 -6.00 7.22 -8.72
N ILE A 71 -6.29 6.21 -7.90
CA ILE A 71 -6.78 4.91 -8.37
C ILE A 71 -8.29 4.86 -8.10
N TYR A 72 -9.09 5.09 -9.15
CA TYR A 72 -10.56 5.09 -9.05
C TYR A 72 -11.16 3.69 -8.98
N ASP A 73 -10.46 2.71 -9.51
CA ASP A 73 -10.80 1.29 -9.58
C ASP A 73 -10.05 0.46 -8.51
N MET A 74 -9.86 1.04 -7.31
CA MET A 74 -9.07 0.43 -6.23
C MET A 74 -9.47 -1.02 -5.91
N PRO A 75 -10.77 -1.41 -5.86
CA PRO A 75 -11.14 -2.81 -5.62
C PRO A 75 -10.57 -3.78 -6.66
N GLN A 76 -10.61 -3.41 -7.93
CA GLN A 76 -10.07 -4.23 -9.03
C GLN A 76 -8.55 -4.29 -8.97
N VAL A 77 -7.91 -3.15 -8.72
CA VAL A 77 -6.45 -3.06 -8.60
C VAL A 77 -5.94 -3.87 -7.41
N LEU A 78 -6.60 -3.79 -6.25
CA LEU A 78 -6.25 -4.61 -5.07
C LEU A 78 -6.46 -6.09 -5.31
N ALA A 79 -7.53 -6.48 -6.01
CA ALA A 79 -7.78 -7.88 -6.34
C ALA A 79 -6.70 -8.46 -7.26
N ALA A 80 -6.11 -7.64 -8.11
CA ALA A 80 -5.03 -8.02 -9.02
C ALA A 80 -3.63 -7.93 -8.39
N ALA A 81 -3.47 -7.13 -7.33
CA ALA A 81 -2.18 -6.87 -6.72
C ALA A 81 -1.59 -8.07 -5.99
N ASP A 82 -0.30 -8.27 -6.15
CA ASP A 82 0.48 -9.22 -5.35
C ASP A 82 1.00 -8.59 -4.06
N LEU A 83 1.24 -7.29 -4.07
CA LEU A 83 1.71 -6.54 -2.90
C LEU A 83 1.18 -5.10 -2.95
N ILE A 84 0.70 -4.59 -1.81
CA ILE A 84 0.43 -3.16 -1.65
C ILE A 84 1.39 -2.51 -0.66
N ILE A 85 1.84 -1.29 -0.96
CA ILE A 85 2.63 -0.44 -0.06
C ILE A 85 1.77 0.79 0.26
N CYS A 86 1.36 0.92 1.52
CA CYS A 86 0.34 1.93 1.87
C CYS A 86 0.47 2.46 3.31
N ARG A 87 -0.37 3.43 3.64
CA ARG A 87 -0.60 3.90 5.00
C ARG A 87 -1.49 2.92 5.78
N ALA A 88 -1.48 3.02 7.11
CA ALA A 88 -2.28 2.18 8.00
C ALA A 88 -3.55 2.89 8.51
N GLY A 89 -4.26 3.56 7.59
CA GLY A 89 -5.59 4.09 7.85
C GLY A 89 -6.64 2.98 7.96
N ALA A 90 -7.68 3.17 8.76
CA ALA A 90 -8.69 2.14 9.02
C ALA A 90 -9.38 1.63 7.74
N ALA A 91 -9.76 2.54 6.82
CA ALA A 91 -10.38 2.16 5.55
C ALA A 91 -9.43 1.31 4.70
N THR A 92 -8.18 1.76 4.53
CA THR A 92 -7.15 1.02 3.77
C THR A 92 -6.92 -0.38 4.36
N ILE A 93 -6.86 -0.50 5.68
CA ILE A 93 -6.72 -1.80 6.36
C ILE A 93 -7.91 -2.71 6.05
N ALA A 94 -9.14 -2.18 6.13
CA ALA A 94 -10.34 -2.96 5.82
C ALA A 94 -10.33 -3.46 4.37
N GLU A 95 -9.94 -2.62 3.41
CA GLU A 95 -9.82 -2.96 2.00
C GLU A 95 -8.73 -4.02 1.74
N VAL A 96 -7.55 -3.85 2.34
CA VAL A 96 -6.43 -4.80 2.25
C VAL A 96 -6.79 -6.16 2.85
N CYS A 97 -7.44 -6.18 4.00
CA CYS A 97 -7.92 -7.41 4.62
C CYS A 97 -8.99 -8.10 3.76
N ALA A 98 -9.97 -7.34 3.27
CA ALA A 98 -11.04 -7.88 2.43
C ALA A 98 -10.53 -8.47 1.10
N SER A 99 -9.55 -7.83 0.46
CA SER A 99 -8.90 -8.36 -0.74
C SER A 99 -7.96 -9.54 -0.45
N GLY A 100 -7.45 -9.61 0.78
CA GLY A 100 -6.40 -10.56 1.16
C GLY A 100 -5.05 -10.24 0.49
N THR A 101 -4.78 -8.98 0.17
CA THR A 101 -3.54 -8.57 -0.49
C THR A 101 -2.41 -8.43 0.53
N PRO A 102 -1.27 -9.10 0.36
CA PRO A 102 -0.09 -8.86 1.19
C PRO A 102 0.31 -7.40 1.20
N CYS A 103 0.73 -6.87 2.34
CA CYS A 103 1.02 -5.45 2.42
C CYS A 103 2.30 -5.10 3.18
N ILE A 104 2.93 -4.00 2.75
CA ILE A 104 3.91 -3.24 3.52
C ILE A 104 3.19 -1.98 4.02
N MET A 105 3.05 -1.84 5.32
CA MET A 105 2.44 -0.67 5.91
C MET A 105 3.50 0.30 6.41
N VAL A 106 3.39 1.54 5.94
CA VAL A 106 4.21 2.65 6.41
C VAL A 106 3.29 3.63 7.15
N PRO A 107 3.09 3.46 8.47
CA PRO A 107 2.19 4.32 9.24
C PRO A 107 2.64 5.77 9.20
N SER A 108 1.66 6.70 9.07
CA SER A 108 1.95 8.13 9.14
C SER A 108 2.30 8.53 10.58
N PRO A 109 3.42 9.26 10.81
CA PRO A 109 3.74 9.78 12.12
C PRO A 109 2.89 11.01 12.50
N ASN A 110 2.23 11.64 11.51
CA ASN A 110 1.52 12.90 11.66
C ASN A 110 0.01 12.70 11.90
N VAL A 111 -0.33 11.77 12.80
CA VAL A 111 -1.74 11.45 13.12
C VAL A 111 -1.97 11.46 14.62
N THR A 112 -3.18 11.89 15.05
CA THR A 112 -3.55 11.99 16.46
C THR A 112 -3.38 10.64 17.16
N GLY A 113 -2.71 10.66 18.32
CA GLY A 113 -2.55 9.48 19.17
C GLY A 113 -1.79 8.31 18.54
N ASN A 114 -1.05 8.58 17.46
CA ASN A 114 -0.27 7.56 16.72
C ASN A 114 -1.11 6.34 16.33
N HIS A 115 -2.38 6.55 15.96
CA HIS A 115 -3.33 5.46 15.71
C HIS A 115 -2.90 4.59 14.52
N GLN A 116 -2.25 5.16 13.47
CA GLN A 116 -1.82 4.35 12.32
C GLN A 116 -0.74 3.34 12.70
N GLU A 117 0.21 3.68 13.56
CA GLU A 117 1.20 2.70 14.01
C GLU A 117 0.56 1.59 14.84
N LYS A 118 -0.36 1.94 15.75
CA LYS A 118 -1.12 0.95 16.52
C LYS A 118 -1.86 -0.02 15.60
N ASN A 119 -2.54 0.50 14.59
CA ASN A 119 -3.26 -0.29 13.59
C ASN A 119 -2.31 -1.22 12.81
N ALA A 120 -1.21 -0.68 12.28
CA ALA A 120 -0.22 -1.45 11.53
C ALA A 120 0.35 -2.61 12.36
N ARG A 121 0.67 -2.36 13.64
CA ARG A 121 1.19 -3.40 14.56
C ARG A 121 0.20 -4.53 14.84
N VAL A 122 -1.10 -4.28 14.74
CA VAL A 122 -2.10 -5.36 14.83
C VAL A 122 -1.96 -6.32 13.63
N LEU A 123 -1.86 -5.80 12.42
CA LEU A 123 -1.68 -6.62 11.22
C LEU A 123 -0.31 -7.32 11.18
N GLU A 124 0.73 -6.65 11.68
CA GLU A 124 2.06 -7.26 11.78
C GLU A 124 2.05 -8.47 12.71
N ARG A 125 1.45 -8.34 13.90
CA ARG A 125 1.35 -9.45 14.86
C ARG A 125 0.52 -10.63 14.34
N SER A 126 -0.48 -10.38 13.49
CA SER A 126 -1.24 -11.46 12.84
C SER A 126 -0.48 -12.09 11.66
N GLY A 127 0.62 -11.50 11.22
CA GLY A 127 1.34 -11.94 10.03
C GLY A 127 0.75 -11.44 8.70
N ALA A 128 -0.23 -10.52 8.74
CA ALA A 128 -0.87 -9.99 7.54
C ALA A 128 -0.05 -8.88 6.86
N ALA A 129 0.84 -8.21 7.59
CA ALA A 129 1.62 -7.07 7.08
C ALA A 129 3.08 -7.12 7.51
N ALA A 130 3.96 -6.56 6.67
CA ALA A 130 5.24 -6.04 7.12
C ALA A 130 5.08 -4.56 7.48
N VAL A 131 5.67 -4.11 8.60
CA VAL A 131 5.56 -2.73 9.05
C VAL A 131 6.92 -2.06 9.03
N VAL A 132 7.01 -0.93 8.34
CA VAL A 132 8.21 -0.11 8.25
C VAL A 132 7.86 1.30 8.70
N ARG A 133 8.57 1.84 9.70
CA ARG A 133 8.34 3.23 10.13
C ARG A 133 8.89 4.19 9.08
N GLU A 134 8.15 5.29 8.85
CA GLU A 134 8.55 6.30 7.85
C GLU A 134 9.96 6.87 8.11
N ALA A 135 10.36 7.03 9.37
CA ALA A 135 11.67 7.53 9.74
C ALA A 135 12.81 6.53 9.47
N ASP A 136 12.50 5.25 9.43
CA ASP A 136 13.50 4.16 9.34
C ASP A 136 13.64 3.60 7.91
N CYS A 137 12.87 4.10 6.94
CA CYS A 137 12.94 3.63 5.56
C CYS A 137 13.39 4.71 4.59
N ASP A 138 14.09 4.28 3.57
CA ASP A 138 14.30 4.99 2.30
C ASP A 138 13.70 4.17 1.15
N GLY A 139 13.81 4.66 -0.07
CA GLY A 139 13.25 3.96 -1.23
C GLY A 139 13.93 2.63 -1.49
N LYS A 140 15.24 2.51 -1.21
CA LYS A 140 16.00 1.27 -1.41
C LYS A 140 15.59 0.19 -0.40
N SER A 141 15.52 0.53 0.89
CA SER A 141 15.10 -0.42 1.93
C SER A 141 13.66 -0.90 1.73
N LEU A 142 12.78 -0.01 1.24
CA LEU A 142 11.41 -0.36 0.91
C LEU A 142 11.36 -1.33 -0.30
N TYR A 143 12.18 -1.08 -1.32
CA TYR A 143 12.33 -1.94 -2.48
C TYR A 143 12.85 -3.34 -2.10
N GLU A 144 13.90 -3.43 -1.29
CA GLU A 144 14.44 -4.70 -0.82
C GLU A 144 13.42 -5.49 0.01
N THR A 145 12.64 -4.79 0.84
CA THR A 145 11.55 -5.41 1.60
C THR A 145 10.49 -6.00 0.67
N ALA A 146 10.06 -5.24 -0.35
CA ALA A 146 9.09 -5.71 -1.33
C ALA A 146 9.61 -6.92 -2.12
N LYS A 147 10.85 -6.84 -2.60
CA LYS A 147 11.53 -7.92 -3.32
C LYS A 147 11.64 -9.20 -2.48
N SER A 148 11.99 -9.07 -1.20
CA SER A 148 12.04 -10.19 -0.25
C SER A 148 10.69 -10.86 -0.05
N ILE A 149 9.61 -10.09 0.04
CA ILE A 149 8.25 -10.64 0.18
C ILE A 149 7.83 -11.35 -1.10
N LEU A 150 7.97 -10.69 -2.24
CA LEU A 150 7.53 -11.21 -3.55
C LEU A 150 8.30 -12.46 -4.00
N SER A 151 9.56 -12.62 -3.57
CA SER A 151 10.37 -13.80 -3.89
C SER A 151 10.05 -15.01 -3.02
N ASP A 152 9.31 -14.86 -1.92
CA ASP A 152 8.94 -15.94 -1.00
C ASP A 152 7.44 -16.29 -1.15
N ALA A 153 7.14 -17.27 -2.00
CA ALA A 153 5.78 -17.74 -2.24
C ALA A 153 5.11 -18.31 -0.97
N GLY A 154 5.87 -18.83 -0.03
CA GLY A 154 5.35 -19.32 1.26
C GLY A 154 4.88 -18.16 2.13
N ARG A 155 5.73 -17.14 2.26
CA ARG A 155 5.42 -15.90 2.99
C ARG A 155 4.22 -15.18 2.38
N MET A 156 4.16 -15.05 1.05
CA MET A 156 3.03 -14.46 0.34
C MET A 156 1.71 -15.17 0.66
N ARG A 157 1.68 -16.50 0.61
CA ARG A 157 0.47 -17.28 0.97
C ARG A 157 0.07 -17.10 2.43
N ALA A 158 1.02 -17.11 3.34
CA ALA A 158 0.76 -16.89 4.77
C ALA A 158 0.18 -15.49 5.02
N MET A 159 0.76 -14.45 4.43
CA MET A 159 0.25 -13.07 4.54
C MET A 159 -1.16 -12.93 3.99
N ARG A 160 -1.45 -13.55 2.82
CA ARG A 160 -2.81 -13.57 2.24
C ARG A 160 -3.83 -14.22 3.15
N ALA A 161 -3.50 -15.37 3.74
CA ALA A 161 -4.38 -16.07 4.67
C ALA A 161 -4.66 -15.22 5.91
N SER A 162 -3.60 -14.71 6.56
CA SER A 162 -3.73 -13.86 7.74
C SER A 162 -4.54 -12.58 7.48
N ALA A 163 -4.39 -11.94 6.32
CA ALA A 163 -5.18 -10.77 5.95
C ALA A 163 -6.67 -11.12 5.82
N ARG A 164 -7.01 -12.23 5.16
CA ARG A 164 -8.40 -12.68 5.01
C ARG A 164 -9.06 -13.06 6.33
N ASP A 165 -8.30 -13.67 7.23
CA ASP A 165 -8.80 -14.04 8.58
C ASP A 165 -9.17 -12.80 9.43
N MET A 166 -8.60 -11.64 9.11
CA MET A 166 -8.92 -10.36 9.75
C MET A 166 -10.04 -9.58 9.05
N ALA A 167 -10.52 -10.04 7.90
CA ALA A 167 -11.50 -9.31 7.10
C ALA A 167 -12.89 -9.31 7.76
N VAL A 168 -13.56 -8.15 7.74
CA VAL A 168 -14.97 -7.98 8.14
C VAL A 168 -15.74 -7.54 6.89
N VAL A 169 -16.18 -8.53 6.11
CA VAL A 169 -16.84 -8.29 4.81
C VAL A 169 -18.33 -7.94 4.92
N ASP A 170 -18.94 -8.23 6.06
CA ASP A 170 -20.34 -7.97 6.39
C ASP A 170 -20.55 -6.76 7.31
N ALA A 171 -19.58 -5.83 7.34
CA ALA A 171 -19.61 -4.68 8.24
C ALA A 171 -20.87 -3.80 8.07
N ALA A 172 -21.30 -3.56 6.83
CA ALA A 172 -22.51 -2.77 6.55
C ALA A 172 -23.77 -3.43 7.15
N GLU A 173 -23.92 -4.74 6.99
CA GLU A 173 -25.04 -5.48 7.55
C GLU A 173 -25.01 -5.44 9.09
N ARG A 174 -23.86 -5.65 9.71
CA ARG A 174 -23.72 -5.57 11.19
C ARG A 174 -24.12 -4.20 11.72
N ILE A 175 -23.68 -3.13 11.05
CA ILE A 175 -24.02 -1.74 11.42
C ILE A 175 -25.55 -1.53 11.29
N TYR A 176 -26.14 -1.99 10.18
CA TYR A 176 -27.57 -1.87 9.93
C TYR A 176 -28.39 -2.60 11.01
N GLN A 177 -28.06 -3.83 11.33
CA GLN A 177 -28.73 -4.60 12.39
C GLN A 177 -28.60 -3.94 13.77
N THR A 178 -27.40 -3.46 14.10
CA THR A 178 -27.16 -2.71 15.35
C THR A 178 -28.04 -1.46 15.43
N ALA A 179 -28.14 -0.69 14.34
CA ALA A 179 -28.97 0.51 14.29
C ALA A 179 -30.46 0.19 14.45
N LEU A 180 -30.93 -0.90 13.82
CA LEU A 180 -32.31 -1.36 13.98
C LEU A 180 -32.63 -1.79 15.41
N ASP A 181 -31.70 -2.46 16.08
CA ASP A 181 -31.91 -2.90 17.46
C ASP A 181 -31.95 -1.75 18.44
N LEU A 182 -31.09 -0.73 18.23
CA LEU A 182 -31.10 0.52 19.01
C LEU A 182 -32.38 1.36 18.78
N ALA A 183 -32.97 1.32 17.58
CA ALA A 183 -34.19 2.06 17.27
C ALA A 183 -35.46 1.43 17.83
N LYS A 184 -35.41 0.17 18.32
CA LYS A 184 -36.57 -0.52 18.97
C LYS A 184 -36.69 -0.21 20.47
N HIS A 185 -35.70 0.46 21.05
CA HIS A 185 -35.65 0.88 22.45
C HIS A 185 -35.74 2.39 22.58
#